data_8448e4df93b13d996eb21b30b6f64b0d
#
_entry.id   8448e4df93b13d996eb21b30b6f64b0d
#
_cell.length_a   1.000
_cell.length_b   1.000
_cell.length_c   1.000
_cell.angle_alpha   90.00
_cell.angle_beta   90.00
_cell.angle_gamma   90.00
#
_symmetry.space_group_name_H-M   'P 1'
#
loop_
_entity.id
_entity.type
_entity.pdbx_description
1 polymer ?
#
loop_
_entity_poly.entity_id
_entity_poly.type
_entity_poly.pdbx_seq_one_letter_code
_entity_poly.pdbx_strand_id
1 'polypeptide(L)'
;MSGIGKAALLAGCAAALTGMNEPPTGTVTVTITEMRSSEGVVRACMTTNREIFPRCRKDPASHRTVVTASENMTLTFTGVKPGNYAIALLHDENDNGKADRVLGMMPKEGFGFSRDAKVQMAPPKFDDAVFEFDGSAAELTIRMRYML
;
A
#
# COMPACT_ATOMS: atom_id res chain seq x y z
N MET A 1 76.63 -5.87 24.33
CA MET A 1 75.57 -6.34 25.30
C MET A 1 74.21 -6.09 24.68
N SER A 2 73.57 -7.17 24.51
CA SER A 2 72.31 -7.39 23.79
C SER A 2 71.10 -6.68 24.43
N GLY A 3 70.33 -6.04 23.55
CA GLY A 3 68.97 -5.60 23.84
C GLY A 3 68.04 -6.03 22.73
N ILE A 4 67.38 -7.16 22.93
CA ILE A 4 66.45 -7.72 21.97
C ILE A 4 65.10 -6.93 22.12
N GLY A 5 64.80 -6.08 21.15
CA GLY A 5 63.52 -5.44 21.02
C GLY A 5 62.51 -6.40 20.40
N LYS A 6 61.52 -6.81 21.17
CA LYS A 6 60.37 -7.58 20.66
C LYS A 6 59.42 -6.65 19.91
N ALA A 7 59.35 -6.81 18.60
CA ALA A 7 58.33 -6.18 17.76
C ALA A 7 57.01 -6.94 18.00
N ALA A 8 56.00 -6.29 18.56
CA ALA A 8 54.65 -6.80 18.65
C ALA A 8 53.92 -6.44 17.33
N LEU A 9 53.60 -7.45 16.52
CA LEU A 9 52.69 -7.30 15.39
C LEU A 9 51.25 -7.18 15.92
N LEU A 10 50.71 -6.00 15.82
CA LEU A 10 49.26 -5.79 15.99
C LEU A 10 48.57 -6.15 14.69
N ALA A 11 47.97 -7.32 14.65
CA ALA A 11 47.07 -7.71 13.58
C ALA A 11 45.77 -6.92 13.74
N GLY A 12 45.61 -5.88 12.95
CA GLY A 12 44.35 -5.15 12.85
C GLY A 12 43.30 -6.00 12.11
N CYS A 13 42.33 -6.55 12.80
CA CYS A 13 41.13 -7.08 12.18
C CYS A 13 40.31 -5.90 11.62
N ALA A 14 40.41 -5.71 10.30
CA ALA A 14 39.45 -4.88 9.59
C ALA A 14 38.14 -5.65 9.49
N ALA A 15 37.21 -5.32 10.38
CA ALA A 15 35.82 -5.76 10.23
C ALA A 15 35.23 -5.07 8.99
N ALA A 16 35.09 -5.82 7.92
CA ALA A 16 34.34 -5.39 6.76
C ALA A 16 32.87 -5.30 7.19
N LEU A 17 32.39 -4.07 7.42
CA LEU A 17 30.99 -3.77 7.52
C LEU A 17 30.36 -3.97 6.13
N THR A 18 29.88 -5.17 5.87
CA THR A 18 28.99 -5.40 4.73
C THR A 18 27.70 -4.65 5.02
N GLY A 19 27.60 -3.42 4.54
CA GLY A 19 26.36 -2.66 4.56
C GLY A 19 25.33 -3.49 3.82
N MET A 20 24.32 -4.01 4.54
CA MET A 20 23.14 -4.59 3.93
C MET A 20 22.42 -3.43 3.23
N ASN A 21 22.59 -3.33 1.90
CA ASN A 21 21.81 -2.39 1.09
C ASN A 21 20.37 -2.89 1.12
N GLU A 22 19.54 -2.24 1.95
CA GLU A 22 18.09 -2.45 1.85
C GLU A 22 17.64 -2.04 0.43
N PRO A 23 16.71 -2.80 -0.16
CA PRO A 23 16.18 -2.43 -1.47
C PRO A 23 15.58 -1.02 -1.39
N PRO A 24 15.72 -0.23 -2.47
CA PRO A 24 15.15 1.12 -2.48
C PRO A 24 13.65 1.07 -2.22
N THR A 25 13.16 2.02 -1.45
CA THR A 25 11.72 2.21 -1.23
C THR A 25 11.27 3.48 -1.93
N GLY A 26 10.07 3.44 -2.48
CA GLY A 26 9.52 4.56 -3.21
C GLY A 26 8.10 4.91 -2.78
N THR A 27 7.42 5.62 -3.64
CA THR A 27 6.13 6.22 -3.38
C THR A 27 5.11 5.79 -4.43
N VAL A 28 3.92 5.40 -3.99
CA VAL A 28 2.76 5.15 -4.85
C VAL A 28 1.72 6.22 -4.58
N THR A 29 1.44 7.05 -5.59
CA THR A 29 0.43 8.11 -5.53
C THR A 29 -0.82 7.66 -6.27
N VAL A 30 -1.98 7.81 -5.63
CA VAL A 30 -3.28 7.43 -6.20
C VAL A 30 -4.15 8.66 -6.32
N THR A 31 -4.53 9.00 -7.55
CA THR A 31 -5.57 9.99 -7.84
C THR A 31 -6.92 9.29 -7.83
N ILE A 32 -7.86 9.78 -7.04
CA ILE A 32 -9.20 9.21 -6.92
C ILE A 32 -10.18 10.11 -7.64
N THR A 33 -10.96 9.53 -8.54
CA THR A 33 -11.95 10.22 -9.36
C THR A 33 -13.37 9.70 -9.09
N GLU A 34 -14.37 10.44 -9.55
CA GLU A 34 -15.79 10.07 -9.43
C GLU A 34 -16.27 9.98 -7.97
N MET A 35 -15.72 10.79 -7.09
CA MET A 35 -16.23 10.91 -5.72
C MET A 35 -17.61 11.57 -5.75
N ARG A 36 -18.62 10.95 -5.13
CA ARG A 36 -20.00 11.49 -5.10
C ARG A 36 -20.23 12.51 -3.99
N SER A 37 -19.36 12.55 -2.98
CA SER A 37 -19.41 13.49 -1.88
C SER A 37 -18.04 13.70 -1.25
N SER A 38 -17.92 14.74 -0.44
CA SER A 38 -16.75 14.99 0.41
C SER A 38 -16.99 14.61 1.88
N GLU A 39 -18.02 13.79 2.13
CA GLU A 39 -18.34 13.33 3.48
C GLU A 39 -17.40 12.19 3.91
N GLY A 40 -17.09 12.14 5.19
CA GLY A 40 -16.31 11.06 5.79
C GLY A 40 -14.86 11.00 5.32
N VAL A 41 -14.39 9.79 5.10
CA VAL A 41 -13.00 9.50 4.76
C VAL A 41 -12.89 8.49 3.62
N VAL A 42 -11.74 8.48 2.94
CA VAL A 42 -11.34 7.36 2.09
C VAL A 42 -10.34 6.52 2.86
N ARG A 43 -10.66 5.24 3.02
CA ARG A 43 -9.78 4.23 3.57
C ARG A 43 -9.14 3.45 2.44
N ALA A 44 -7.83 3.43 2.41
CA ALA A 44 -7.07 2.77 1.38
C ALA A 44 -6.16 1.70 1.98
N CYS A 45 -6.07 0.57 1.30
CA CYS A 45 -5.06 -0.42 1.60
C CYS A 45 -4.41 -0.97 0.34
N MET A 46 -3.13 -1.25 0.44
CA MET A 46 -2.31 -1.80 -0.62
C MET A 46 -1.53 -3.01 -0.09
N THR A 47 -1.66 -4.14 -0.74
CA THR A 47 -1.09 -5.41 -0.28
C THR A 47 -0.48 -6.22 -1.42
N THR A 48 0.49 -7.05 -1.10
CA THR A 48 1.01 -8.12 -1.97
C THR A 48 0.34 -9.46 -1.72
N ASN A 49 -0.54 -9.54 -0.71
CA ASN A 49 -1.14 -10.79 -0.29
C ASN A 49 -2.42 -11.09 -1.09
N ARG A 50 -2.31 -12.06 -1.98
CA ARG A 50 -3.39 -12.51 -2.88
C ARG A 50 -4.60 -13.09 -2.15
N GLU A 51 -4.36 -13.75 -1.03
CA GLU A 51 -5.41 -14.48 -0.32
C GLU A 51 -6.31 -13.55 0.51
N ILE A 52 -5.74 -12.45 0.97
CA ILE A 52 -6.46 -11.52 1.84
C ILE A 52 -7.13 -10.41 1.06
N PHE A 53 -6.59 -10.05 -0.11
CA PHE A 53 -7.17 -8.97 -0.93
C PHE A 53 -8.66 -9.25 -1.25
N PRO A 54 -9.55 -8.26 -1.12
CA PRO A 54 -9.31 -6.84 -0.80
C PRO A 54 -9.34 -6.50 0.71
N ARG A 55 -9.39 -7.48 1.59
CA ARG A 55 -9.51 -7.31 3.04
C ARG A 55 -8.17 -7.09 3.73
N CYS A 56 -7.44 -6.05 3.35
CA CYS A 56 -6.09 -5.77 3.81
C CYS A 56 -5.93 -5.56 5.33
N ARG A 57 -7.01 -5.33 6.08
CA ARG A 57 -6.91 -5.15 7.55
C ARG A 57 -6.31 -6.34 8.28
N LYS A 58 -6.41 -7.53 7.70
CA LYS A 58 -5.88 -8.77 8.27
C LYS A 58 -4.41 -9.00 7.95
N ASP A 59 -3.83 -8.16 7.11
CA ASP A 59 -2.43 -8.24 6.72
C ASP A 59 -1.63 -7.13 7.42
N PRO A 60 -0.84 -7.45 8.44
CA PRO A 60 -0.02 -6.45 9.13
C PRO A 60 1.07 -5.85 8.23
N ALA A 61 1.45 -6.52 7.13
CA ALA A 61 2.42 -6.04 6.16
C ALA A 61 1.79 -5.12 5.10
N SER A 62 0.47 -4.95 5.07
CA SER A 62 -0.19 -4.06 4.13
C SER A 62 0.10 -2.59 4.43
N HIS A 63 0.21 -1.79 3.37
CA HIS A 63 0.22 -0.34 3.48
C HIS A 63 -1.22 0.15 3.62
N ARG A 64 -1.48 0.98 4.64
CA ARG A 64 -2.83 1.51 4.91
C ARG A 64 -2.77 3.00 5.16
N THR A 65 -3.75 3.72 4.65
CA THR A 65 -3.91 5.14 4.92
C THR A 65 -5.38 5.52 4.97
N VAL A 66 -5.69 6.56 5.71
CA VAL A 66 -7.03 7.15 5.83
C VAL A 66 -6.90 8.63 5.57
N VAL A 67 -7.68 9.15 4.63
CA VAL A 67 -7.63 10.55 4.21
C VAL A 67 -9.04 11.10 4.20
N THR A 68 -9.22 12.34 4.65
CA THR A 68 -10.52 13.05 4.57
C THR A 68 -10.99 13.10 3.12
N ALA A 69 -12.24 12.74 2.88
CA ALA A 69 -12.81 12.72 1.54
C ALA A 69 -12.93 14.14 0.96
N SER A 70 -12.67 14.25 -0.35
CA SER A 70 -12.88 15.46 -1.14
C SER A 70 -13.18 15.08 -2.59
N GLU A 71 -13.78 15.98 -3.35
CA GLU A 71 -14.18 15.71 -4.74
C GLU A 71 -13.00 15.36 -5.66
N ASN A 72 -11.89 16.02 -5.46
CA ASN A 72 -10.62 15.76 -6.18
C ASN A 72 -9.56 15.48 -5.16
N MET A 73 -9.19 14.25 -5.01
CA MET A 73 -8.23 13.85 -4.00
C MET A 73 -7.14 12.93 -4.51
N THR A 74 -6.00 13.05 -3.88
CA THR A 74 -4.90 12.10 -4.02
C THR A 74 -4.53 11.56 -2.66
N LEU A 75 -4.10 10.32 -2.63
CA LEU A 75 -3.46 9.73 -1.46
C LEU A 75 -2.13 9.09 -1.86
N THR A 76 -1.27 8.92 -0.89
CA THR A 76 0.10 8.47 -1.14
C THR A 76 0.50 7.41 -0.14
N PHE A 77 1.06 6.31 -0.65
CA PHE A 77 1.77 5.32 0.14
C PHE A 77 3.27 5.57 0.02
N THR A 78 3.95 5.69 1.15
CA THR A 78 5.40 5.92 1.23
C THR A 78 6.13 4.69 1.74
N GLY A 79 7.45 4.62 1.50
CA GLY A 79 8.26 3.51 1.97
C GLY A 79 7.90 2.16 1.33
N VAL A 80 7.41 2.18 0.10
CA VAL A 80 6.96 0.99 -0.62
C VAL A 80 8.14 0.29 -1.25
N LYS A 81 8.33 -0.99 -0.96
CA LYS A 81 9.35 -1.84 -1.57
C LYS A 81 8.91 -2.30 -2.96
N PRO A 82 9.84 -2.65 -3.85
CA PRO A 82 9.49 -3.28 -5.12
C PRO A 82 8.62 -4.52 -4.92
N GLY A 83 7.63 -4.73 -5.78
CA GLY A 83 6.75 -5.89 -5.70
C GLY A 83 5.48 -5.75 -6.54
N ASN A 84 4.64 -6.76 -6.46
CA ASN A 84 3.34 -6.80 -7.11
C ASN A 84 2.25 -6.50 -6.09
N TYR A 85 1.54 -5.41 -6.29
CA TYR A 85 0.56 -4.87 -5.33
C TYR A 85 -0.82 -4.77 -5.93
N ALA A 86 -1.83 -4.85 -5.08
CA ALA A 86 -3.20 -4.47 -5.41
C ALA A 86 -3.72 -3.49 -4.37
N ILE A 87 -4.50 -2.49 -4.80
CA ILE A 87 -5.07 -1.44 -3.96
C ILE A 87 -6.58 -1.62 -3.90
N ALA A 88 -7.13 -1.48 -2.70
CA ALA A 88 -8.55 -1.38 -2.44
C ALA A 88 -8.86 -0.07 -1.72
N LEU A 89 -9.90 0.63 -2.19
CA LEU A 89 -10.41 1.87 -1.63
C LEU A 89 -11.84 1.68 -1.13
N LEU A 90 -12.14 2.28 0.01
CA LEU A 90 -13.47 2.41 0.56
C LEU A 90 -13.75 3.89 0.85
N HIS A 91 -14.82 4.45 0.28
CA HIS A 91 -15.33 5.75 0.67
C HIS A 91 -16.30 5.56 1.84
N ASP A 92 -15.78 5.67 3.05
CA ASP A 92 -16.49 5.51 4.31
C ASP A 92 -17.13 6.86 4.69
N GLU A 93 -18.34 7.10 4.18
CA GLU A 93 -19.01 8.40 4.28
C GLU A 93 -19.42 8.75 5.71
N ASN A 94 -19.67 7.76 6.56
CA ASN A 94 -20.01 7.96 7.97
C ASN A 94 -18.85 7.74 8.94
N ASP A 95 -17.65 7.43 8.41
CA ASP A 95 -16.41 7.20 9.19
C ASP A 95 -16.58 6.17 10.32
N ASN A 96 -17.33 5.10 10.06
CA ASN A 96 -17.55 4.04 11.03
C ASN A 96 -16.52 2.89 10.95
N GLY A 97 -15.65 2.96 9.98
CA GLY A 97 -14.59 1.97 9.76
C GLY A 97 -15.04 0.66 9.16
N LYS A 98 -16.23 0.60 8.59
CA LYS A 98 -16.84 -0.60 8.00
C LYS A 98 -17.30 -0.30 6.58
N ALA A 99 -17.30 -1.34 5.73
CA ALA A 99 -17.98 -1.30 4.45
C ALA A 99 -19.47 -1.59 4.68
N ASP A 100 -20.27 -0.55 4.78
CA ASP A 100 -21.71 -0.69 5.02
C ASP A 100 -22.42 -1.29 3.81
N ARG A 101 -23.40 -2.13 4.08
CA ARG A 101 -24.21 -2.84 3.07
C ARG A 101 -25.69 -2.70 3.33
N VAL A 102 -26.46 -2.63 2.25
CA VAL A 102 -27.92 -2.69 2.30
C VAL A 102 -28.36 -4.13 2.12
N LEU A 103 -29.25 -4.60 3.00
CA LEU A 103 -29.73 -6.00 3.00
C LEU A 103 -28.62 -7.05 3.05
N GLY A 104 -27.47 -6.71 3.64
CA GLY A 104 -26.32 -7.61 3.78
C GLY A 104 -25.56 -7.94 2.49
N MET A 105 -25.99 -7.43 1.32
CA MET A 105 -25.45 -7.82 0.03
C MET A 105 -24.87 -6.65 -0.77
N MET A 106 -25.58 -5.53 -0.90
CA MET A 106 -25.21 -4.43 -1.77
C MET A 106 -24.37 -3.39 -1.02
N PRO A 107 -23.17 -3.01 -1.50
CA PRO A 107 -22.41 -1.93 -0.91
C PRO A 107 -23.23 -0.63 -0.92
N LYS A 108 -23.36 0.00 0.22
CA LYS A 108 -23.98 1.32 0.38
C LYS A 108 -22.97 2.43 0.08
N GLU A 109 -21.72 2.18 0.36
CA GLU A 109 -20.61 3.10 0.24
C GLU A 109 -19.83 2.89 -1.05
N GLY A 110 -18.99 3.86 -1.39
CA GLY A 110 -18.14 3.79 -2.58
C GLY A 110 -16.95 2.85 -2.39
N PHE A 111 -16.54 2.25 -3.47
CA PHE A 111 -15.36 1.39 -3.52
C PHE A 111 -14.59 1.62 -4.81
N GLY A 112 -13.31 1.35 -4.80
CA GLY A 112 -12.44 1.40 -5.96
C GLY A 112 -11.27 0.45 -5.83
N PHE A 113 -10.72 0.02 -6.96
CA PHE A 113 -9.60 -0.92 -6.99
C PHE A 113 -8.58 -0.49 -8.04
N SER A 114 -7.32 -0.80 -7.81
CA SER A 114 -6.27 -0.59 -8.80
C SER A 114 -6.63 -1.25 -10.13
N ARG A 115 -6.15 -0.70 -11.24
CA ARG A 115 -6.50 -1.08 -12.61
C ARG A 115 -7.99 -0.95 -12.92
N ASP A 116 -8.73 -0.17 -12.13
CA ASP A 116 -10.19 -0.06 -12.24
C ASP A 116 -10.91 -1.43 -12.29
N ALA A 117 -10.38 -2.41 -11.56
CA ALA A 117 -10.92 -3.76 -11.52
C ALA A 117 -12.41 -3.74 -11.15
N LYS A 118 -13.20 -4.44 -11.93
CA LYS A 118 -14.67 -4.40 -11.84
C LYS A 118 -15.18 -5.31 -10.74
N VAL A 119 -16.22 -4.87 -10.07
CA VAL A 119 -17.03 -5.71 -9.17
C VAL A 119 -18.14 -6.35 -9.99
N GLN A 120 -18.17 -7.68 -10.00
CA GLN A 120 -19.21 -8.48 -10.63
C GLN A 120 -19.67 -9.52 -9.61
N MET A 121 -20.80 -9.30 -8.94
CA MET A 121 -21.36 -10.20 -7.92
C MET A 121 -20.47 -10.41 -6.69
N ALA A 122 -19.16 -10.16 -6.78
CA ALA A 122 -18.17 -10.27 -5.72
C ALA A 122 -17.05 -9.24 -5.94
N PRO A 123 -16.26 -8.91 -4.90
CA PRO A 123 -15.06 -8.11 -5.06
C PRO A 123 -14.09 -8.73 -6.07
N PRO A 124 -13.27 -7.91 -6.78
CA PRO A 124 -12.29 -8.44 -7.72
C PRO A 124 -11.24 -9.29 -7.00
N LYS A 125 -10.66 -10.22 -7.73
CA LYS A 125 -9.50 -10.98 -7.25
C LYS A 125 -8.24 -10.13 -7.33
N PHE A 126 -7.21 -10.54 -6.62
CA PHE A 126 -5.91 -9.88 -6.68
C PHE A 126 -5.39 -9.74 -8.12
N ASP A 127 -5.51 -10.77 -8.94
CA ASP A 127 -5.03 -10.78 -10.32
C ASP A 127 -5.73 -9.75 -11.23
N ASP A 128 -6.95 -9.36 -10.89
CA ASP A 128 -7.69 -8.33 -11.62
C ASP A 128 -7.18 -6.92 -11.32
N ALA A 129 -6.58 -6.72 -10.15
CA ALA A 129 -6.17 -5.42 -9.62
C ALA A 129 -4.65 -5.25 -9.51
N VAL A 130 -3.86 -6.29 -9.71
CA VAL A 130 -2.41 -6.27 -9.49
C VAL A 130 -1.68 -5.36 -10.47
N PHE A 131 -0.71 -4.60 -9.96
CA PHE A 131 0.27 -3.82 -10.72
C PHE A 131 1.67 -4.07 -10.18
N GLU A 132 2.66 -3.95 -11.04
CA GLU A 132 4.07 -4.05 -10.67
C GLU A 132 4.58 -2.69 -10.22
N PHE A 133 5.34 -2.68 -9.12
CA PHE A 133 6.02 -1.50 -8.61
C PHE A 133 7.53 -1.77 -8.51
N ASP A 134 8.33 -0.90 -9.12
CA ASP A 134 9.78 -1.06 -9.22
C ASP A 134 10.57 -0.49 -8.02
N GLY A 135 9.89 0.17 -7.08
CA GLY A 135 10.49 0.78 -5.90
C GLY A 135 10.88 2.24 -6.07
N SER A 136 10.59 2.87 -7.19
CA SER A 136 10.86 4.30 -7.42
C SER A 136 9.62 5.17 -7.14
N ALA A 137 8.82 5.43 -8.13
CA ALA A 137 7.57 6.16 -8.03
C ALA A 137 6.53 5.59 -9.01
N ALA A 138 5.29 5.49 -8.56
CA ALA A 138 4.17 5.13 -9.41
C ALA A 138 3.00 6.09 -9.18
N GLU A 139 2.31 6.44 -10.28
CA GLU A 139 1.09 7.21 -10.26
C GLU A 139 -0.03 6.37 -10.85
N LEU A 140 -1.14 6.28 -10.12
CA LEU A 140 -2.30 5.50 -10.50
C LEU A 140 -3.54 6.37 -10.40
N THR A 141 -4.51 6.13 -11.28
CA THR A 141 -5.85 6.70 -11.16
C THR A 141 -6.83 5.57 -10.86
N ILE A 142 -7.65 5.76 -9.83
CA ILE A 142 -8.68 4.80 -9.45
C ILE A 142 -10.02 5.54 -9.41
N ARG A 143 -10.98 4.99 -10.10
CA ARG A 143 -12.35 5.51 -10.11
C ARG A 143 -13.12 4.96 -8.91
N MET A 144 -13.73 5.86 -8.13
CA MET A 144 -14.68 5.45 -7.11
C MET A 144 -16.01 5.06 -7.78
N ARG A 145 -16.62 3.99 -7.30
CA ARG A 145 -17.88 3.45 -7.82
C ARG A 145 -18.88 3.31 -6.69
N TYR A 146 -20.13 3.57 -6.99
CA TYR A 146 -21.25 3.47 -6.06
C TYR A 146 -22.34 2.61 -6.71
N MET A 147 -22.93 1.72 -5.93
CA MET A 147 -24.01 0.84 -6.42
C MET A 147 -25.40 1.38 -6.11
N LEU A 148 -25.48 2.35 -5.19
CA LEU A 148 -26.74 2.98 -4.76
C LEU A 148 -26.63 4.49 -4.79
#